data_331f7f3f84cfb293d550980bec5f39b2
#
_entry.id   331f7f3f84cfb293d550980bec5f39b2
#
_cell.length_a   1.000
_cell.length_b   1.000
_cell.length_c   1.000
_cell.angle_alpha   90.00
_cell.angle_beta   90.00
_cell.angle_gamma   90.00
#
_symmetry.space_group_name_H-M   'P 1'
#
loop_
_entity.id
_entity.type
_entity.pdbx_description
1 polymer ?
#
loop_
_entity_poly.entity_id
_entity_poly.type
_entity_poly.pdbx_seq_one_letter_code
_entity_poly.pdbx_strand_id
1 'polypeptide(L)'
;MTISREVNQNYGEIIACSVTGKLNAYSGGIANSNYGRIIACWFDGTLKEYESGAIVRYNYNTITSCYWGGNAGQGVFRNHGGTVDATKVDGATVKWQTAVDGMNTALTDNDYQWALGTGGLPVLQKKQ
;
A
#
# COMPACT_ATOMS: atom_id res chain seq x y z
N MET A 1 -3.85 -2.85 -10.25
CA MET A 1 -3.43 -1.74 -11.14
C MET A 1 -2.19 -1.07 -10.59
N THR A 2 -1.29 -0.66 -11.45
CA THR A 2 -0.09 0.07 -11.05
C THR A 2 -0.26 1.54 -11.39
N ILE A 3 0.02 2.41 -10.44
CA ILE A 3 -0.03 3.86 -10.66
C ILE A 3 1.35 4.45 -10.35
N SER A 4 1.73 5.51 -11.08
CA SER A 4 3.04 6.14 -10.94
C SER A 4 3.04 7.26 -9.91
N ARG A 5 1.89 7.65 -9.42
CA ARG A 5 1.72 8.69 -8.41
C ARG A 5 0.61 8.30 -7.46
N GLU A 6 0.71 8.81 -6.23
CA GLU A 6 -0.32 8.64 -5.23
C GLU A 6 -1.62 9.35 -5.65
N VAL A 7 -2.74 8.87 -5.12
CA VAL A 7 -4.04 9.53 -5.20
C VAL A 7 -4.09 10.63 -4.13
N ASN A 8 -4.59 11.82 -4.45
CA ASN A 8 -4.67 12.89 -3.46
C ASN A 8 -5.65 12.56 -2.34
N GLN A 9 -6.90 12.26 -2.69
CA GLN A 9 -7.93 11.88 -1.72
C GLN A 9 -8.71 10.69 -2.25
N ASN A 10 -8.95 9.71 -1.38
CA ASN A 10 -9.76 8.55 -1.73
C ASN A 10 -11.07 8.58 -0.97
N TYR A 11 -12.19 8.67 -1.68
CA TYR A 11 -13.54 8.59 -1.10
C TYR A 11 -14.25 7.28 -1.43
N GLY A 12 -13.67 6.48 -2.33
CA GLY A 12 -14.22 5.21 -2.75
C GLY A 12 -13.34 4.05 -2.33
N GLU A 13 -12.98 3.20 -3.29
CA GLU A 13 -12.10 2.06 -3.05
C GLU A 13 -10.89 2.10 -3.97
N ILE A 14 -9.72 1.87 -3.38
CA ILE A 14 -8.49 1.59 -4.13
C ILE A 14 -8.14 0.15 -3.79
N ILE A 15 -8.22 -0.73 -4.78
CA ILE A 15 -8.01 -2.16 -4.59
C ILE A 15 -6.92 -2.64 -5.54
N ALA A 16 -5.97 -3.41 -5.01
CA ALA A 16 -4.92 -4.05 -5.79
C ALA A 16 -4.15 -3.06 -6.66
N CYS A 17 -3.73 -1.95 -6.07
CA CYS A 17 -2.92 -0.93 -6.72
C CYS A 17 -1.53 -0.90 -6.13
N SER A 18 -0.56 -0.45 -6.90
CA SER A 18 0.80 -0.26 -6.43
C SER A 18 1.38 1.06 -6.90
N VAL A 19 2.27 1.60 -6.09
CA VAL A 19 3.01 2.82 -6.41
C VAL A 19 4.48 2.59 -6.12
N THR A 20 5.34 3.01 -7.03
CA THR A 20 6.80 3.00 -6.83
C THR A 20 7.35 4.39 -7.13
N GLY A 21 8.50 4.71 -6.57
CA GLY A 21 9.19 5.94 -6.89
C GLY A 21 9.61 6.73 -5.67
N LYS A 22 9.80 8.03 -5.86
CA LYS A 22 10.22 8.96 -4.82
C LYS A 22 9.12 9.96 -4.55
N LEU A 23 8.81 10.16 -3.28
CA LEU A 23 7.81 11.13 -2.85
C LEU A 23 8.42 12.15 -1.90
N ASN A 24 7.88 13.36 -1.95
CA ASN A 24 8.27 14.44 -1.05
C ASN A 24 7.62 14.29 0.32
N ALA A 25 7.99 15.16 1.26
CA ALA A 25 7.32 15.27 2.56
C ALA A 25 5.84 15.60 2.38
N TYR A 26 5.05 15.39 3.40
CA TYR A 26 3.60 15.63 3.43
C TYR A 26 2.84 14.77 2.43
N SER A 27 3.28 13.51 2.25
CA SER A 27 2.70 12.61 1.25
C SER A 27 2.28 11.29 1.85
N GLY A 28 1.35 10.63 1.16
CA GLY A 28 1.05 9.22 1.36
C GLY A 28 1.44 8.45 0.10
N GLY A 29 1.98 7.25 0.26
CA GLY A 29 2.45 6.47 -0.89
C GLY A 29 1.32 6.05 -1.83
N ILE A 30 0.18 5.63 -1.28
CA ILE A 30 -1.00 5.24 -2.07
C ILE A 30 -1.96 6.43 -2.20
N ALA A 31 -2.27 7.10 -1.10
CA ALA A 31 -3.13 8.26 -1.09
C ALA A 31 -2.66 9.25 -0.04
N ASN A 32 -2.91 10.53 -0.25
CA ASN A 32 -2.62 11.52 0.77
C ASN A 32 -3.63 11.39 1.92
N SER A 33 -4.92 11.32 1.62
CA SER A 33 -5.98 11.14 2.62
C SER A 33 -6.92 10.01 2.20
N ASN A 34 -7.30 9.16 3.14
CA ASN A 34 -8.23 8.07 2.88
C ASN A 34 -9.51 8.25 3.69
N TYR A 35 -10.62 8.49 2.99
CA TYR A 35 -11.96 8.54 3.56
C TYR A 35 -12.79 7.32 3.16
N GLY A 36 -12.24 6.45 2.33
CA GLY A 36 -12.88 5.24 1.85
C GLY A 36 -12.13 4.00 2.27
N ARG A 37 -11.86 3.10 1.32
CA ARG A 37 -11.16 1.84 1.58
C ARG A 37 -9.95 1.69 0.67
N ILE A 38 -8.85 1.25 1.26
CA ILE A 38 -7.63 0.88 0.52
C ILE A 38 -7.33 -0.57 0.87
N ILE A 39 -7.33 -1.45 -0.13
CA ILE A 39 -7.30 -2.90 0.08
C ILE A 39 -6.22 -3.51 -0.80
N ALA A 40 -5.35 -4.31 -0.20
CA ALA A 40 -4.36 -5.13 -0.91
C ALA A 40 -3.47 -4.31 -1.85
N CYS A 41 -3.02 -3.16 -1.39
CA CYS A 41 -2.15 -2.26 -2.13
C CYS A 41 -0.75 -2.26 -1.55
N TRP A 42 0.25 -1.89 -2.36
CA TRP A 42 1.61 -1.77 -1.84
C TRP A 42 2.33 -0.57 -2.42
N PHE A 43 3.28 -0.07 -1.64
CA PHE A 43 4.19 1.00 -2.03
C PHE A 43 5.63 0.53 -1.84
N ASP A 44 6.50 0.83 -2.80
CA ASP A 44 7.93 0.63 -2.65
C ASP A 44 8.69 1.81 -3.24
N GLY A 45 9.51 2.43 -2.42
CA GLY A 45 10.26 3.59 -2.88
C GLY A 45 10.86 4.38 -1.74
N THR A 46 11.22 5.62 -2.02
CA THR A 46 11.75 6.53 -1.02
C THR A 46 10.76 7.65 -0.74
N LEU A 47 10.71 8.03 0.52
CA LEU A 47 9.74 8.99 1.02
C LEU A 47 10.47 9.90 1.99
N LYS A 48 10.29 11.22 1.85
CA LYS A 48 10.72 12.13 2.89
C LYS A 48 9.74 12.02 4.04
N GLU A 49 10.21 11.55 5.19
CA GLU A 49 9.33 11.10 6.26
C GLU A 49 8.67 12.21 7.08
N TYR A 50 8.93 13.47 6.76
CA TYR A 50 8.29 14.55 7.49
C TYR A 50 6.79 14.58 7.17
N GLU A 51 5.97 14.29 8.18
CA GLU A 51 4.50 14.20 8.09
C GLU A 51 4.03 13.35 6.92
N SER A 52 4.64 12.19 6.74
CA SER A 52 4.34 11.29 5.62
C SER A 52 4.09 9.87 6.10
N GLY A 53 3.31 9.12 5.35
CA GLY A 53 3.09 7.70 5.55
C GLY A 53 3.27 6.93 4.25
N ALA A 54 3.79 5.71 4.33
CA ALA A 54 4.05 4.92 3.13
C ALA A 54 2.77 4.53 2.41
N ILE A 55 1.67 4.36 3.13
CA ILE A 55 0.37 4.06 2.53
C ILE A 55 -0.46 5.34 2.43
N VAL A 56 -0.72 6.01 3.54
CA VAL A 56 -1.44 7.28 3.53
C VAL A 56 -0.84 8.24 4.54
N ARG A 57 -1.01 9.54 4.30
CA ARG A 57 -0.68 10.55 5.29
C ARG A 57 -1.75 10.61 6.39
N TYR A 58 -3.02 10.70 6.00
CA TYR A 58 -4.15 10.75 6.94
C TYR A 58 -5.17 9.67 6.63
N ASN A 59 -5.52 8.86 7.63
CA ASN A 59 -6.52 7.83 7.48
C ASN A 59 -7.75 8.12 8.33
N TYR A 60 -8.92 8.13 7.69
CA TYR A 60 -10.22 8.37 8.33
C TYR A 60 -11.14 7.15 8.21
N ASN A 61 -10.74 6.10 7.51
CA ASN A 61 -11.59 4.93 7.32
C ASN A 61 -10.71 3.66 7.30
N THR A 62 -10.78 2.82 6.29
CA THR A 62 -10.23 1.46 6.37
C THR A 62 -9.04 1.25 5.43
N ILE A 63 -7.96 0.68 5.97
CA ILE A 63 -6.81 0.18 5.21
C ILE A 63 -6.67 -1.29 5.58
N THR A 64 -6.70 -2.17 4.57
CA THR A 64 -6.70 -3.62 4.75
C THR A 64 -5.60 -4.28 3.91
N SER A 65 -4.78 -5.10 4.56
CA SER A 65 -3.77 -5.95 3.90
C SER A 65 -2.88 -5.15 2.93
N CYS A 66 -2.35 -4.03 3.39
CA CYS A 66 -1.45 -3.19 2.62
C CYS A 66 -0.02 -3.35 3.14
N TYR A 67 0.95 -3.18 2.24
CA TYR A 67 2.36 -3.39 2.57
C TYR A 67 3.22 -2.31 1.94
N TRP A 68 4.38 -2.04 2.55
CA TRP A 68 5.32 -1.10 1.97
C TRP A 68 6.76 -1.55 2.19
N GLY A 69 7.62 -1.22 1.21
CA GLY A 69 9.06 -1.35 1.32
C GLY A 69 9.72 0.02 1.23
N GLY A 70 11.04 0.05 1.29
CA GLY A 70 11.80 1.29 1.20
C GLY A 70 12.13 1.88 2.56
N ASN A 71 12.32 3.19 2.62
CA ASN A 71 12.86 3.85 3.82
C ASN A 71 11.81 4.24 4.86
N ALA A 72 10.53 4.28 4.50
CA ALA A 72 9.51 4.79 5.42
C ALA A 72 9.37 3.91 6.66
N GLY A 73 9.34 4.53 7.82
CA GLY A 73 9.19 3.84 9.09
C GLY A 73 7.76 3.60 9.50
N GLN A 74 6.80 4.27 8.88
CA GLN A 74 5.39 4.14 9.23
C GLN A 74 4.51 4.13 7.98
N GLY A 75 3.44 3.36 8.05
CA GLY A 75 2.48 3.26 6.93
C GLY A 75 1.48 4.39 6.90
N VAL A 76 1.14 4.93 8.07
CA VAL A 76 0.18 6.02 8.23
C VAL A 76 0.79 7.08 9.14
N PHE A 77 0.77 8.34 8.70
CA PHE A 77 1.25 9.40 9.56
C PHE A 77 0.29 9.67 10.72
N ARG A 78 -1.00 9.88 10.42
CA ARG A 78 -2.03 10.05 11.45
C ARG A 78 -3.28 9.25 11.12
N ASN A 79 -3.73 8.46 12.09
CA ASN A 79 -4.98 7.72 11.98
C ASN A 79 -6.06 8.47 12.80
N HIS A 80 -7.08 8.95 12.10
CA HIS A 80 -8.18 9.71 12.70
C HIS A 80 -9.41 8.81 12.86
N GLY A 81 -9.28 7.78 13.69
CA GLY A 81 -10.39 6.90 14.04
C GLY A 81 -10.66 5.75 13.09
N GLY A 82 -9.84 5.59 12.06
CA GLY A 82 -9.98 4.47 11.13
C GLY A 82 -9.26 3.22 11.59
N THR A 83 -9.35 2.16 10.78
CA THR A 83 -8.61 0.92 11.01
C THR A 83 -7.41 0.86 10.06
N VAL A 84 -6.29 0.36 10.56
CA VAL A 84 -5.05 0.29 9.78
C VAL A 84 -4.48 -1.12 9.88
N ASP A 85 -4.47 -1.82 8.73
CA ASP A 85 -3.80 -3.10 8.56
C ASP A 85 -2.76 -2.91 7.47
N ALA A 86 -1.59 -2.41 7.86
CA ALA A 86 -0.49 -2.14 6.96
C ALA A 86 0.82 -2.59 7.61
N THR A 87 1.69 -3.22 6.83
CA THR A 87 2.89 -3.88 7.34
C THR A 87 4.10 -3.51 6.48
N LYS A 88 5.21 -3.24 7.15
CA LYS A 88 6.47 -2.98 6.46
C LYS A 88 7.14 -4.27 6.01
N VAL A 89 7.58 -4.30 4.76
CA VAL A 89 8.43 -5.36 4.23
C VAL A 89 9.87 -5.03 4.62
N ASP A 90 10.40 -5.77 5.59
CA ASP A 90 11.74 -5.53 6.12
C ASP A 90 12.80 -6.41 5.46
N GLY A 91 12.39 -7.34 4.61
CA GLY A 91 13.30 -8.24 3.92
C GLY A 91 13.81 -9.41 4.76
N ALA A 92 13.43 -9.48 6.03
CA ALA A 92 13.85 -10.53 6.95
C ALA A 92 12.65 -11.33 7.45
N THR A 93 11.83 -10.76 8.34
CA THR A 93 10.62 -11.40 8.86
C THR A 93 9.45 -11.27 7.89
N VAL A 94 9.27 -10.08 7.32
CA VAL A 94 8.23 -9.82 6.31
C VAL A 94 8.93 -9.60 4.97
N LYS A 95 8.76 -10.55 4.07
CA LYS A 95 9.30 -10.49 2.71
C LYS A 95 8.20 -10.11 1.74
N TRP A 96 8.55 -9.81 0.50
CA TRP A 96 7.54 -9.52 -0.51
C TRP A 96 6.63 -10.72 -0.80
N GLN A 97 7.12 -11.96 -0.64
CA GLN A 97 6.25 -13.14 -0.72
C GLN A 97 5.23 -13.15 0.42
N THR A 98 5.63 -12.75 1.62
CA THR A 98 4.71 -12.59 2.76
C THR A 98 3.62 -11.57 2.41
N ALA A 99 4.02 -10.45 1.80
CA ALA A 99 3.09 -9.42 1.37
C ALA A 99 2.11 -9.93 0.31
N VAL A 100 2.62 -10.66 -0.68
CA VAL A 100 1.77 -11.28 -1.71
C VAL A 100 0.71 -12.17 -1.06
N ASP A 101 1.11 -13.05 -0.16
CA ASP A 101 0.18 -13.94 0.52
C ASP A 101 -0.86 -13.17 1.33
N GLY A 102 -0.42 -12.15 2.06
CA GLY A 102 -1.32 -11.32 2.87
C GLY A 102 -2.31 -10.52 2.03
N MET A 103 -1.83 -9.90 0.95
CA MET A 103 -2.71 -9.14 0.06
C MET A 103 -3.74 -10.04 -0.62
N ASN A 104 -3.33 -11.25 -1.01
CA ASN A 104 -4.23 -12.18 -1.70
C ASN A 104 -5.34 -12.70 -0.79
N THR A 105 -5.15 -12.72 0.53
CA THR A 105 -6.25 -13.08 1.43
C THR A 105 -7.41 -12.10 1.33
N ALA A 106 -7.13 -10.84 1.03
CA ALA A 106 -8.14 -9.81 0.87
C ALA A 106 -8.72 -9.77 -0.56
N LEU A 107 -8.19 -10.57 -1.47
CA LEU A 107 -8.60 -10.60 -2.88
C LEU A 107 -9.29 -11.90 -3.27
N THR A 108 -9.78 -12.69 -2.30
CA THR A 108 -10.38 -14.00 -2.59
C THR A 108 -11.58 -13.90 -3.53
N ASP A 109 -12.36 -12.83 -3.42
CA ASP A 109 -13.53 -12.61 -4.28
C ASP A 109 -13.24 -11.71 -5.48
N ASN A 110 -11.97 -11.40 -5.71
CA ASN A 110 -11.55 -10.53 -6.81
C ASN A 110 -11.03 -11.37 -7.98
N ASP A 111 -11.15 -10.84 -9.19
CA ASP A 111 -10.65 -11.53 -10.41
C ASP A 111 -9.13 -11.47 -10.53
N TYR A 112 -8.46 -10.68 -9.71
CA TYR A 112 -7.03 -10.47 -9.77
C TYR A 112 -6.34 -10.92 -8.50
N GLN A 113 -5.05 -11.20 -8.61
CA GLN A 113 -4.19 -11.56 -7.49
C GLN A 113 -2.78 -11.03 -7.72
N TRP A 114 -2.03 -10.92 -6.65
CA TRP A 114 -0.61 -10.58 -6.71
C TRP A 114 0.24 -11.84 -6.85
N ALA A 115 1.36 -11.72 -7.54
CA ALA A 115 2.41 -12.75 -7.59
C ALA A 115 3.75 -12.03 -7.67
N LEU A 116 4.82 -12.65 -7.18
CA LEU A 116 6.15 -12.05 -7.32
C LEU A 116 6.57 -12.03 -8.78
N GLY A 117 7.01 -10.88 -9.25
CA GLY A 117 7.60 -10.73 -10.57
C GLY A 117 9.10 -11.06 -10.55
N THR A 118 9.71 -11.02 -11.72
CA THR A 118 11.14 -11.30 -11.88
C THR A 118 12.03 -10.30 -11.17
N GLY A 119 11.55 -9.08 -10.93
CA GLY A 119 12.28 -8.05 -10.18
C GLY A 119 12.15 -8.16 -8.67
N GLY A 120 11.42 -9.16 -8.16
CA GLY A 120 11.25 -9.34 -6.72
C GLY A 120 10.13 -8.53 -6.10
N LEU A 121 9.40 -7.75 -6.88
CA LEU A 121 8.23 -6.99 -6.43
C LEU A 121 6.95 -7.65 -6.94
N PRO A 122 5.83 -7.47 -6.21
CA PRO A 122 4.57 -8.06 -6.68
C PRO A 122 4.10 -7.48 -8.00
N VAL A 123 3.54 -8.32 -8.84
CA VAL A 123 2.86 -7.92 -10.08
C VAL A 123 1.44 -8.46 -10.05
N LEU A 124 0.52 -7.70 -10.62
CA LEU A 124 -0.89 -8.08 -10.62
C LEU A 124 -1.19 -9.00 -11.79
N GLN A 125 -1.90 -10.09 -11.52
CA GLN A 125 -2.28 -11.09 -12.52
C GLN A 125 -3.77 -11.33 -12.43
N LYS A 126 -4.39 -11.59 -13.58
CA LYS A 126 -5.77 -12.08 -13.61
C LYS A 126 -5.77 -13.55 -13.22
N LYS A 127 -6.69 -13.93 -12.35
CA LYS A 127 -6.89 -15.34 -11.98
C LYS A 127 -7.42 -16.13 -13.17
N GLN A 128 -7.04 -17.38 -13.23
CA GLN A 128 -7.48 -18.28 -14.29
C GLN A 128 -8.70 -19.08 -13.87
#